data_a1eb31b14da50d054cd20a20deb7ef42
#
_entry.id   a1eb31b14da50d054cd20a20deb7ef42
#
_cell.length_a   1.000
_cell.length_b   1.000
_cell.length_c   1.000
_cell.angle_alpha   90.00
_cell.angle_beta   90.00
_cell.angle_gamma   90.00
#
_symmetry.space_group_name_H-M   'P 1'
#
loop_
_entity.id
_entity.type
_entity.pdbx_description
1 polymer ?
#
loop_
_entity_poly.entity_id
_entity_poly.type
_entity_poly.pdbx_seq_one_letter_code
_entity_poly.pdbx_strand_id
1 'polypeptide(L)'
;MRTPGRLKHAASTIEGRFPTPYKATIVDLPDVTLVVSRADEFPSGIKAAWDRLESKLPSLKGRKFYGLTVYEGSQLAYYAGVQPVNDEEVASLGFPTMMIKGGKYARVKLFDWQNHTDKIGEIFGQLMQDFQMDPNGAGVEYYRSQSELHLLMPFAQSKD
;
A
#
# COMPACT_ATOMS: atom_id res chain seq x y z
N MET A 1 4.52 16.71 -21.97
CA MET A 1 4.29 16.59 -22.58
C MET A 1 3.70 16.47 -22.56
N ARG A 2 3.31 16.16 -21.87
CA ARG A 2 2.81 15.87 -22.30
C ARG A 2 2.12 15.70 -21.97
N THR A 3 1.56 15.64 -21.51
CA THR A 3 0.97 15.40 -21.70
C THR A 3 0.41 15.29 -21.48
N PRO A 4 -0.11 15.10 -21.15
CA PRO A 4 -0.66 14.79 -21.29
C PRO A 4 -1.15 14.64 -21.11
N GLY A 5 -1.45 14.29 -20.66
CA GLY A 5 -1.90 13.99 -21.12
C GLY A 5 -2.32 13.65 -20.88
N ARG A 6 -2.54 13.38 -20.59
CA ARG A 6 -2.78 12.99 -20.98
C ARG A 6 -2.90 12.43 -20.97
N LEU A 7 -2.97 12.10 -20.39
CA LEU A 7 -2.82 11.65 -20.92
C LEU A 7 -3.19 11.28 -20.93
N LYS A 8 -3.33 10.95 -20.73
CA LYS A 8 -3.38 10.70 -21.30
C LYS A 8 -3.53 10.29 -21.45
N HIS A 9 -3.60 9.91 -21.01
CA HIS A 9 -3.45 9.74 -21.69
C HIS A 9 -3.38 9.38 -21.90
N ALA A 10 -3.39 9.11 -21.70
CA ALA A 10 -3.09 8.82 -22.31
C ALA A 10 -2.71 8.55 -22.37
N ALA A 11 -2.45 8.22 -22.46
CA ALA A 11 -1.94 8.15 -22.86
C ALA A 11 -1.37 8.32 -22.98
N SER A 12 -0.96 8.18 -23.07
CA SER A 12 -0.27 8.50 -23.50
C SER A 12 0.54 8.75 -23.61
N THR A 13 1.08 8.57 -23.94
CA THR A 13 1.94 8.88 -24.25
C THR A 13 2.81 9.43 -24.26
N ILE A 14 3.52 9.48 -24.45
CA ILE A 14 4.34 10.01 -24.44
C ILE A 14 4.98 10.41 -24.50
N GLU A 15 5.35 10.90 -24.76
CA GLU A 15 6.13 11.26 -24.86
C GLU A 15 7.22 11.46 -24.15
N GLY A 16 8.10 12.00 -24.48
CA GLY A 16 9.25 11.76 -23.69
C GLY A 16 9.10 11.09 -22.52
N ARG A 17 8.17 11.14 -22.09
CA ARG A 17 7.98 10.39 -21.04
C ARG A 17 7.74 9.07 -21.39
N PHE A 18 8.27 8.18 -20.72
CA PHE A 18 7.94 6.86 -20.95
C PHE A 18 6.53 6.66 -20.65
N PRO A 19 5.87 5.87 -21.46
CA PRO A 19 4.53 5.50 -21.17
C PRO A 19 4.51 4.82 -19.84
N THR A 20 3.46 5.05 -19.13
CA THR A 20 3.32 4.40 -17.90
C THR A 20 2.87 3.02 -18.12
N PRO A 21 3.60 2.06 -17.66
CA PRO A 21 3.17 0.68 -17.80
C PRO A 21 2.13 0.28 -16.77
N TYR A 22 1.78 1.16 -15.85
CA TYR A 22 0.92 0.78 -14.74
C TYR A 22 -0.45 1.35 -14.93
N LYS A 23 -1.43 0.47 -14.95
CA LYS A 23 -2.81 0.87 -15.09
C LYS A 23 -3.45 0.97 -13.72
N ALA A 24 -3.90 2.16 -13.36
CA ALA A 24 -4.59 2.36 -12.11
C ALA A 24 -6.08 2.20 -12.31
N THR A 25 -6.73 1.51 -11.38
CA THR A 25 -8.19 1.41 -11.35
C THR A 25 -8.67 1.97 -10.01
N ILE A 26 -9.89 2.50 -10.02
CA ILE A 26 -10.49 3.03 -8.79
C ILE A 26 -11.29 1.91 -8.15
N VAL A 27 -11.02 1.67 -6.87
CA VAL A 27 -11.72 0.62 -6.13
C VAL A 27 -12.24 1.21 -4.83
N ASP A 28 -13.30 0.60 -4.30
CA ASP A 28 -13.82 0.94 -2.98
C ASP A 28 -13.37 -0.12 -2.01
N LEU A 29 -12.79 0.30 -0.89
CA LEU A 29 -12.36 -0.61 0.15
C LEU A 29 -13.24 -0.43 1.39
N PRO A 30 -13.51 -1.52 2.11
CA PRO A 30 -14.13 -1.40 3.44
C PRO A 30 -13.07 -1.02 4.46
N ASP A 31 -13.52 -0.67 5.67
CA ASP A 31 -12.62 -0.54 6.80
C ASP A 31 -12.01 -1.91 7.11
N VAL A 32 -10.71 -1.94 7.34
CA VAL A 32 -10.01 -3.18 7.68
C VAL A 32 -9.13 -2.92 8.90
N THR A 33 -9.33 -3.69 9.96
CA THR A 33 -8.50 -3.60 11.15
C THR A 33 -7.33 -4.57 11.02
N LEU A 34 -6.13 -4.08 11.33
CA LEU A 34 -4.91 -4.86 11.25
C LEU A 34 -4.21 -4.87 12.59
N VAL A 35 -3.54 -5.99 12.88
CA VAL A 35 -2.52 -6.04 13.93
C VAL A 35 -1.21 -5.65 13.25
N VAL A 36 -0.46 -4.71 13.84
CA VAL A 36 0.68 -4.12 13.13
C VAL A 36 1.95 -4.18 13.95
N SER A 37 3.07 -4.28 13.23
CA SER A 37 4.42 -4.17 13.77
C SER A 37 5.08 -2.99 13.08
N ARG A 38 5.46 -1.97 13.87
CA ARG A 38 6.04 -0.76 13.32
C ARG A 38 7.51 -0.96 13.03
N ALA A 39 7.96 -0.49 11.87
CA ALA A 39 9.39 -0.48 11.56
C ALA A 39 10.08 0.61 12.39
N ASP A 40 11.22 0.27 12.98
CA ASP A 40 11.97 1.23 13.80
C ASP A 40 12.54 2.36 12.96
N GLU A 41 12.88 2.04 11.72
CA GLU A 41 13.38 3.02 10.75
C GLU A 41 12.78 2.72 9.38
N PHE A 42 12.66 3.76 8.57
CA PHE A 42 12.14 3.63 7.22
C PHE A 42 13.23 4.10 6.25
N PRO A 43 13.57 3.31 5.23
CA PRO A 43 13.03 1.98 4.92
C PRO A 43 13.82 0.83 5.53
N SER A 44 14.93 1.09 6.21
CA SER A 44 15.87 0.04 6.62
C SER A 44 15.27 -0.95 7.63
N GLY A 45 14.26 -0.55 8.38
CA GLY A 45 13.67 -1.40 9.41
C GLY A 45 12.49 -2.23 8.93
N ILE A 46 12.16 -2.18 7.64
CA ILE A 46 10.96 -2.86 7.14
C ILE A 46 11.06 -4.38 7.33
N LYS A 47 12.20 -4.96 6.96
CA LYS A 47 12.35 -6.41 7.06
C LYS A 47 12.20 -6.88 8.51
N ALA A 48 12.80 -6.15 9.45
CA ALA A 48 12.71 -6.53 10.86
C ALA A 48 11.28 -6.44 11.38
N ALA A 49 10.51 -5.45 10.91
CA ALA A 49 9.11 -5.34 11.29
C ALA A 49 8.30 -6.55 10.83
N TRP A 50 8.54 -7.01 9.60
CA TRP A 50 7.90 -8.20 9.09
C TRP A 50 8.31 -9.45 9.87
N ASP A 51 9.61 -9.58 10.17
CA ASP A 51 10.10 -10.73 10.90
C ASP A 51 9.47 -10.81 12.30
N ARG A 52 9.34 -9.67 12.98
CA ARG A 52 8.71 -9.66 14.30
C ARG A 52 7.25 -10.09 14.22
N LEU A 53 6.52 -9.59 13.24
CA LEU A 53 5.11 -9.93 13.10
C LEU A 53 4.93 -11.40 12.78
N GLU A 54 5.66 -11.88 11.77
CA GLU A 54 5.51 -13.25 11.31
C GLU A 54 5.91 -14.26 12.38
N SER A 55 6.89 -13.93 13.21
CA SER A 55 7.36 -14.82 14.23
C SER A 55 6.31 -15.11 15.31
N LYS A 56 5.32 -14.23 15.43
CA LYS A 56 4.26 -14.42 16.42
C LYS A 56 3.07 -15.21 15.89
N LEU A 57 3.03 -15.45 14.60
CA LEU A 57 1.90 -16.15 14.00
C LEU A 57 2.17 -17.63 13.97
N PRO A 58 1.19 -18.48 14.35
CA PRO A 58 1.40 -19.92 14.31
C PRO A 58 1.52 -20.47 12.90
N SER A 59 0.95 -19.78 11.92
CA SER A 59 1.06 -20.15 10.53
C SER A 59 0.83 -18.90 9.68
N LEU A 60 1.53 -18.82 8.54
CA LEU A 60 1.34 -17.72 7.60
C LEU A 60 0.31 -18.09 6.53
N LYS A 61 -0.08 -19.34 6.46
CA LYS A 61 -0.94 -19.81 5.40
C LYS A 61 -2.34 -19.25 5.55
N GLY A 62 -2.89 -18.76 4.43
CA GLY A 62 -4.25 -18.25 4.42
C GLY A 62 -4.43 -16.89 5.07
N ARG A 63 -3.34 -16.25 5.49
CA ARG A 63 -3.42 -14.96 6.16
C ARG A 63 -3.39 -13.83 5.14
N LYS A 64 -3.99 -12.70 5.53
CA LYS A 64 -3.99 -11.50 4.68
C LYS A 64 -3.01 -10.51 5.27
N PHE A 65 -1.97 -10.22 4.49
CA PHE A 65 -0.88 -9.35 4.91
C PHE A 65 -0.94 -8.03 4.19
N TYR A 66 -0.60 -6.97 4.91
CA TYR A 66 -0.61 -5.59 4.40
C TYR A 66 0.63 -4.85 4.86
N GLY A 67 1.10 -3.93 4.04
CA GLY A 67 2.08 -2.94 4.47
C GLY A 67 1.44 -1.58 4.43
N LEU A 68 1.69 -0.76 5.44
CA LEU A 68 1.12 0.60 5.51
C LEU A 68 2.25 1.60 5.59
N THR A 69 2.21 2.61 4.74
CA THR A 69 3.13 3.75 4.81
C THR A 69 2.31 4.99 5.11
N VAL A 70 2.64 5.66 6.20
CA VAL A 70 1.92 6.84 6.66
C VAL A 70 2.89 7.96 6.95
N TYR A 71 2.38 9.20 6.93
CA TYR A 71 3.14 10.33 7.43
C TYR A 71 2.88 10.50 8.92
N GLU A 72 3.97 10.58 9.68
CA GLU A 72 3.90 10.94 11.11
C GLU A 72 4.67 12.24 11.21
N GLY A 73 3.92 13.35 11.22
CA GLY A 73 4.53 14.65 11.06
C GLY A 73 5.09 14.78 9.64
N SER A 74 6.36 15.10 9.51
CA SER A 74 7.01 15.24 8.21
C SER A 74 7.75 13.97 7.80
N GLN A 75 7.69 12.92 8.60
CA GLN A 75 8.44 11.70 8.32
C GLN A 75 7.52 10.57 7.94
N LEU A 76 8.06 9.64 7.15
CA LEU A 76 7.33 8.44 6.77
C LEU A 76 7.55 7.36 7.81
N ALA A 77 6.49 6.62 8.12
CA ALA A 77 6.54 5.47 8.99
C ALA A 77 5.92 4.28 8.29
N TYR A 78 6.45 3.10 8.55
CA TYR A 78 5.99 1.87 7.91
C TYR A 78 5.52 0.87 8.97
N TYR A 79 4.42 0.21 8.66
CA TYR A 79 3.85 -0.82 9.52
C TYR A 79 3.60 -2.08 8.72
N ALA A 80 4.13 -3.20 9.21
CA ALA A 80 3.77 -4.52 8.69
C ALA A 80 2.50 -4.94 9.39
N GLY A 81 1.51 -5.42 8.64
CA GLY A 81 0.22 -5.72 9.23
C GLY A 81 -0.36 -7.05 8.78
N VAL A 82 -1.18 -7.63 9.63
CA VAL A 82 -1.93 -8.83 9.32
C VAL A 82 -3.36 -8.65 9.79
N GLN A 83 -4.31 -9.14 9.00
CA GLN A 83 -5.70 -9.13 9.41
C GLN A 83 -5.91 -10.25 10.42
N PRO A 84 -6.39 -9.93 11.63
CA PRO A 84 -6.58 -10.96 12.64
C PRO A 84 -7.79 -11.85 12.31
N VAL A 85 -7.78 -13.07 12.81
CA VAL A 85 -8.90 -13.98 12.59
C VAL A 85 -10.03 -13.73 13.57
N ASN A 86 -9.72 -13.16 14.75
CA ASN A 86 -10.73 -12.81 15.75
C ASN A 86 -10.11 -11.90 16.80
N ASP A 87 -10.93 -11.46 17.76
CA ASP A 87 -10.47 -10.56 18.81
C ASP A 87 -9.49 -11.21 19.76
N GLU A 88 -9.63 -12.51 19.96
CA GLU A 88 -8.71 -13.22 20.83
C GLU A 88 -7.28 -13.21 20.30
N GLU A 89 -7.15 -13.32 18.98
CA GLU A 89 -5.84 -13.24 18.38
C GLU A 89 -5.22 -11.85 18.55
N VAL A 90 -6.03 -10.81 18.43
CA VAL A 90 -5.54 -9.45 18.66
C VAL A 90 -4.89 -9.34 20.03
N ALA A 91 -5.60 -9.86 21.06
CA ALA A 91 -5.08 -9.80 22.42
C ALA A 91 -3.82 -10.67 22.57
N SER A 92 -3.80 -11.84 21.97
CA SER A 92 -2.68 -12.77 22.18
C SER A 92 -1.41 -12.33 21.48
N LEU A 93 -1.52 -11.62 20.36
CA LEU A 93 -0.33 -11.17 19.62
C LEU A 93 0.39 -10.04 20.33
N GLY A 94 -0.36 -9.18 21.06
CA GLY A 94 0.26 -8.14 21.88
C GLY A 94 0.80 -6.95 21.08
N PHE A 95 0.53 -6.88 19.79
CA PHE A 95 0.91 -5.72 18.97
C PHE A 95 -0.24 -4.72 18.92
N PRO A 96 0.07 -3.46 18.59
CA PRO A 96 -1.01 -2.48 18.39
C PRO A 96 -1.84 -2.79 17.16
N THR A 97 -2.96 -2.12 17.06
CA THR A 97 -3.84 -2.25 15.89
C THR A 97 -3.90 -0.92 15.15
N MET A 98 -4.16 -1.01 13.85
CA MET A 98 -4.43 0.15 13.00
C MET A 98 -5.54 -0.23 12.06
N MET A 99 -6.29 0.78 11.61
CA MET A 99 -7.35 0.56 10.66
C MET A 99 -7.00 1.17 9.31
N ILE A 100 -7.18 0.38 8.26
CA ILE A 100 -7.22 0.91 6.91
C ILE A 100 -8.61 1.49 6.74
N LYS A 101 -8.68 2.80 6.58
CA LYS A 101 -9.97 3.45 6.46
C LYS A 101 -10.57 3.14 5.10
N GLY A 102 -11.83 2.75 5.10
CA GLY A 102 -12.54 2.48 3.87
C GLY A 102 -12.75 3.72 3.04
N GLY A 103 -12.99 3.53 1.77
CA GLY A 103 -13.19 4.62 0.83
C GLY A 103 -12.62 4.29 -0.52
N LYS A 104 -12.40 5.33 -1.32
CA LYS A 104 -11.90 5.15 -2.67
C LYS A 104 -10.39 5.17 -2.71
N TYR A 105 -9.85 4.21 -3.42
CA TYR A 105 -8.41 4.04 -3.59
C TYR A 105 -8.09 3.88 -5.06
N ALA A 106 -6.95 4.42 -5.46
CA ALA A 106 -6.37 4.12 -6.76
C ALA A 106 -5.49 2.89 -6.58
N ARG A 107 -5.70 1.87 -7.38
CA ARG A 107 -5.02 0.58 -7.25
C ARG A 107 -4.23 0.25 -8.49
N VAL A 108 -2.98 -0.18 -8.29
CA VAL A 108 -2.16 -0.79 -9.33
C VAL A 108 -1.81 -2.20 -8.87
N LYS A 109 -1.96 -3.18 -9.76
CA LYS A 109 -1.53 -4.55 -9.47
C LYS A 109 -0.13 -4.75 -10.00
N LEU A 110 0.75 -5.26 -9.16
CA LEU A 110 2.13 -5.57 -9.54
C LEU A 110 2.32 -7.07 -9.45
N PHE A 111 2.54 -7.69 -10.61
CA PHE A 111 2.76 -9.13 -10.69
C PHE A 111 4.25 -9.43 -10.60
N ASP A 112 4.58 -10.61 -10.07
CA ASP A 112 5.97 -11.02 -9.88
C ASP A 112 6.73 -10.01 -9.04
N TRP A 113 6.05 -9.49 -8.01
CA TRP A 113 6.54 -8.35 -7.23
C TRP A 113 7.85 -8.64 -6.52
N GLN A 114 8.11 -9.91 -6.19
CA GLN A 114 9.34 -10.27 -5.47
C GLN A 114 10.59 -9.96 -6.29
N ASN A 115 10.46 -10.00 -7.61
CA ASN A 115 11.55 -9.66 -8.51
C ASN A 115 11.49 -8.21 -8.99
N HIS A 116 10.54 -7.43 -8.47
CA HIS A 116 10.32 -6.05 -8.91
C HIS A 116 10.04 -5.13 -7.75
N THR A 117 10.70 -5.37 -6.61
CA THR A 117 10.47 -4.55 -5.42
C THR A 117 10.88 -3.10 -5.63
N ASP A 118 11.80 -2.85 -6.56
CA ASP A 118 12.19 -1.50 -6.93
C ASP A 118 11.06 -0.73 -7.59
N LYS A 119 10.04 -1.42 -8.12
CA LYS A 119 8.92 -0.77 -8.76
C LYS A 119 7.90 -0.21 -7.77
N ILE A 120 7.91 -0.68 -6.53
CA ILE A 120 6.89 -0.29 -5.56
C ILE A 120 6.90 1.23 -5.32
N GLY A 121 8.06 1.79 -5.03
CA GLY A 121 8.17 3.24 -4.84
C GLY A 121 7.85 4.01 -6.09
N GLU A 122 8.26 3.49 -7.24
CA GLU A 122 8.00 4.13 -8.53
C GLU A 122 6.49 4.23 -8.80
N ILE A 123 5.76 3.14 -8.52
CA ILE A 123 4.32 3.09 -8.73
C ILE A 123 3.61 4.07 -7.80
N PHE A 124 3.98 4.09 -6.52
CA PHE A 124 3.37 5.06 -5.60
C PHE A 124 3.67 6.49 -6.03
N GLY A 125 4.89 6.75 -6.50
CA GLY A 125 5.22 8.07 -7.02
C GLY A 125 4.34 8.48 -8.17
N GLN A 126 4.05 7.55 -9.07
CA GLN A 126 3.17 7.84 -10.18
C GLN A 126 1.73 8.06 -9.73
N LEU A 127 1.26 7.25 -8.79
CA LEU A 127 -0.09 7.44 -8.26
C LEU A 127 -0.24 8.81 -7.61
N MET A 128 0.81 9.29 -6.94
CA MET A 128 0.78 10.61 -6.33
C MET A 128 0.78 11.73 -7.35
N GLN A 129 1.28 11.49 -8.55
CA GLN A 129 1.21 12.46 -9.63
C GLN A 129 -0.18 12.48 -10.27
N ASP A 130 -0.81 11.32 -10.38
CA ASP A 130 -2.07 11.19 -11.12
C ASP A 130 -3.28 11.45 -10.24
N PHE A 131 -3.17 11.30 -8.94
CA PHE A 131 -4.28 11.44 -8.00
C PHE A 131 -3.83 12.29 -6.81
N GLN A 132 -4.74 13.07 -6.28
CA GLN A 132 -4.43 13.84 -5.08
C GLN A 132 -4.59 12.94 -3.87
N MET A 133 -3.47 12.60 -3.25
CA MET A 133 -3.48 11.72 -2.09
C MET A 133 -4.21 12.36 -0.92
N ASP A 134 -5.00 11.56 -0.22
CA ASP A 134 -5.61 11.98 1.04
C ASP A 134 -4.49 12.08 2.08
N PRO A 135 -4.22 13.29 2.63
CA PRO A 135 -3.09 13.45 3.55
C PRO A 135 -3.26 12.70 4.85
N ASN A 136 -4.48 12.30 5.19
CA ASN A 136 -4.74 11.55 6.41
C ASN A 136 -4.79 10.05 6.17
N GLY A 137 -4.54 9.61 4.95
CA GLY A 137 -4.59 8.22 4.60
C GLY A 137 -3.22 7.57 4.56
N ALA A 138 -3.21 6.28 4.34
CA ALA A 138 -2.00 5.48 4.23
C ALA A 138 -1.86 4.94 2.83
N GLY A 139 -0.63 4.87 2.33
CA GLY A 139 -0.32 4.04 1.19
C GLY A 139 -0.38 2.58 1.63
N VAL A 140 -1.08 1.75 0.88
CA VAL A 140 -1.36 0.38 1.29
C VAL A 140 -0.76 -0.59 0.30
N GLU A 141 -0.02 -1.57 0.81
CA GLU A 141 0.46 -2.72 0.04
C GLU A 141 -0.37 -3.91 0.51
N TYR A 142 -1.14 -4.50 -0.39
CA TYR A 142 -1.88 -5.71 -0.05
C TYR A 142 -1.24 -6.88 -0.78
N TYR A 143 -0.69 -7.80 0.00
CA TYR A 143 0.00 -8.97 -0.53
C TYR A 143 -1.02 -10.05 -0.84
N ARG A 144 -1.57 -9.98 -2.06
CA ARG A 144 -2.64 -10.87 -2.50
C ARG A 144 -2.15 -12.31 -2.57
N SER A 145 -0.89 -12.49 -3.01
CA SER A 145 -0.24 -13.80 -3.08
C SER A 145 1.27 -13.58 -3.18
N GLN A 146 2.00 -14.68 -3.30
CA GLN A 146 3.44 -14.57 -3.49
C GLN A 146 3.83 -13.96 -4.81
N SER A 147 2.90 -13.89 -5.76
CA SER A 147 3.17 -13.33 -7.08
C SER A 147 2.39 -12.07 -7.39
N GLU A 148 1.43 -11.69 -6.56
CA GLU A 148 0.57 -10.55 -6.87
C GLU A 148 0.47 -9.61 -5.66
N LEU A 149 0.85 -8.35 -5.88
CA LEU A 149 0.82 -7.30 -4.88
C LEU A 149 -0.07 -6.17 -5.40
N HIS A 150 -0.99 -5.70 -4.57
CA HIS A 150 -1.82 -4.55 -4.91
C HIS A 150 -1.28 -3.34 -4.19
N LEU A 151 -1.01 -2.28 -4.95
CA LEU A 151 -0.57 -1.00 -4.40
C LEU A 151 -1.74 -0.05 -4.45
N LEU A 152 -2.13 0.48 -3.31
CA LEU A 152 -3.37 1.21 -3.12
C LEU A 152 -3.08 2.54 -2.48
N MET A 153 -3.61 3.60 -3.08
CA MET A 153 -3.42 4.94 -2.53
C MET A 153 -4.78 5.59 -2.35
N PRO A 154 -5.11 6.03 -1.12
CA PRO A 154 -6.35 6.75 -0.90
C PRO A 154 -6.23 8.13 -1.54
N PHE A 155 -7.29 8.59 -2.18
CA PHE A 155 -7.23 9.92 -2.77
C PHE A 155 -8.46 10.71 -2.36
N ALA A 156 -8.24 12.03 -2.29
CA ALA A 156 -9.30 12.94 -1.90
C ALA A 156 -10.27 13.09 -3.06
N GLN A 157 -11.55 13.03 -2.75
CA GLN A 157 -12.55 13.26 -3.76
C GLN A 157 -12.79 14.74 -3.94
N SER A 158 -13.07 15.11 -5.18
CA SER A 158 -13.45 16.46 -5.48
C SER A 158 -14.76 16.80 -4.76
N LYS A 159 -14.84 18.03 -4.29
CA LYS A 159 -16.05 18.48 -3.62
C LYS A 159 -16.94 19.16 -4.63
N ASP A 160 -17.52 18.53 -5.48
CA ASP A 160 -18.44 19.17 -6.41
C ASP A 160 -19.86 18.85 -6.16
#